data_64e99931fe5eec0d852ab48d14962235
#
_entry.id   64e99931fe5eec0d852ab48d14962235
#
_cell.length_a   1.000
_cell.length_b   1.000
_cell.length_c   1.000
_cell.angle_alpha   90.00
_cell.angle_beta   90.00
_cell.angle_gamma   90.00
#
_symmetry.space_group_name_H-M   'P 1'
#
loop_
_entity.id
_entity.type
_entity.pdbx_description
1 polymer ?
#
loop_
_entity_poly.entity_id
_entity_poly.type
_entity_poly.pdbx_seq_one_letter_code
_entity_poly.pdbx_strand_id
1 'polypeptide(L)'
;TIAICFEIPQKSIATALYMPRLVYEKAHSILVRQNVSCSTIELIRKAHQYVKLRAFVMLDECYDIDDDCMKRVRRINFIYHKITPEQPFPQTLNDIEARALWEELSTVHRWSNVYNAHSIPSKRRSFGKSEPENLDEDTALIEMMAEVEHNRWNMEKLIMGYRPTTPGEDEEIQRLGKERKRKIERESFAHTYIKPYEALSESVKDYDRLIMKYLWRV
;
A
#
# COMPACT_ATOMS: atom_id res chain seq x y z
N THR A 1 -2.32 28.51 6.82
CA THR A 1 -1.62 27.22 6.90
C THR A 1 -0.72 27.05 5.68
N ILE A 2 0.48 26.52 5.89
CA ILE A 2 1.44 26.16 4.84
C ILE A 2 1.73 24.68 4.98
N ALA A 3 1.67 23.91 3.88
CA ALA A 3 2.03 22.51 3.86
C ALA A 3 3.31 22.29 3.02
N ILE A 4 4.26 21.53 3.56
CA ILE A 4 5.55 21.22 2.93
C ILE A 4 5.61 19.71 2.75
N CYS A 5 5.47 19.25 1.49
CA CYS A 5 5.23 17.87 1.14
C CYS A 5 6.29 17.32 0.17
N PHE A 6 7.57 17.37 0.56
CA PHE A 6 8.59 16.69 -0.23
C PHE A 6 8.48 15.17 -0.09
N GLU A 7 8.88 14.44 -1.11
CA GLU A 7 8.94 12.98 -1.08
C GLU A 7 9.85 12.47 0.06
N ILE A 8 10.98 13.15 0.26
CA ILE A 8 11.93 12.86 1.33
C ILE A 8 11.54 13.69 2.57
N PRO A 9 11.08 13.08 3.68
CA PRO A 9 10.61 13.81 4.86
C PRO A 9 11.62 14.79 5.46
N GLN A 10 12.92 14.44 5.42
CA GLN A 10 14.01 15.29 5.91
C GLN A 10 14.10 16.60 5.14
N LYS A 11 13.79 16.59 3.82
CA LYS A 11 13.71 17.82 3.02
C LYS A 11 12.56 18.70 3.45
N SER A 12 11.41 18.12 3.84
CA SER A 12 10.27 18.88 4.38
C SER A 12 10.65 19.59 5.68
N ILE A 13 11.32 18.89 6.60
CA ILE A 13 11.80 19.48 7.86
C ILE A 13 12.83 20.58 7.56
N ALA A 14 13.86 20.29 6.76
CA ALA A 14 14.90 21.25 6.44
C ALA A 14 14.29 22.53 5.82
N THR A 15 13.39 22.39 4.85
CA THR A 15 12.71 23.53 4.23
C THR A 15 11.96 24.36 5.27
N ALA A 16 11.23 23.71 6.20
CA ALA A 16 10.56 24.43 7.26
C ALA A 16 11.54 25.22 8.13
N LEU A 17 12.65 24.61 8.54
CA LEU A 17 13.65 25.28 9.40
C LEU A 17 14.32 26.48 8.74
N TYR A 18 14.48 26.46 7.42
CA TYR A 18 15.06 27.56 6.64
C TYR A 18 14.04 28.63 6.25
N MET A 19 12.76 28.49 6.58
CA MET A 19 11.77 29.51 6.28
C MET A 19 12.04 30.80 7.07
N PRO A 20 11.86 31.98 6.42
CA PRO A 20 11.99 33.28 7.09
C PRO A 20 11.08 33.35 8.32
N ARG A 21 11.56 34.00 9.37
CA ARG A 21 10.79 34.24 10.62
C ARG A 21 9.41 34.87 10.37
N LEU A 22 9.33 35.77 9.41
CA LEU A 22 8.06 36.42 9.01
C LEU A 22 6.99 35.38 8.60
N VAL A 23 7.39 34.28 8.00
CA VAL A 23 6.47 33.19 7.61
C VAL A 23 5.87 32.54 8.87
N TYR A 24 6.69 32.26 9.88
CA TYR A 24 6.21 31.76 11.17
C TYR A 24 5.29 32.72 11.91
N GLU A 25 5.57 34.01 11.83
CA GLU A 25 4.72 35.05 12.43
C GLU A 25 3.35 35.10 11.75
N LYS A 26 3.29 35.03 10.43
CA LYS A 26 2.06 35.17 9.62
C LYS A 26 1.26 33.87 9.46
N ALA A 27 1.90 32.73 9.40
CA ALA A 27 1.21 31.46 9.23
C ALA A 27 0.41 31.08 10.48
N HIS A 28 -0.75 30.46 10.28
CA HIS A 28 -1.52 29.84 11.36
C HIS A 28 -0.82 28.54 11.83
N SER A 29 -0.42 27.71 10.89
CA SER A 29 0.35 26.50 11.13
C SER A 29 1.26 26.17 9.94
N ILE A 30 2.35 25.48 10.19
CA ILE A 30 3.27 24.97 9.18
C ILE A 30 3.30 23.45 9.32
N LEU A 31 2.77 22.77 8.31
CA LEU A 31 2.66 21.32 8.26
C LEU A 31 3.85 20.75 7.47
N VAL A 32 4.56 19.80 8.03
CA VAL A 32 5.66 19.08 7.35
C VAL A 32 5.31 17.62 7.20
N ARG A 33 5.40 17.13 5.97
CA ARG A 33 5.16 15.72 5.68
C ARG A 33 6.20 14.85 6.38
N GLN A 34 5.71 13.84 7.11
CA GLN A 34 6.47 12.76 7.69
C GLN A 34 5.84 11.43 7.29
N ASN A 35 6.63 10.36 7.19
CA ASN A 35 6.09 9.03 6.86
C ASN A 35 5.74 8.22 8.11
N VAL A 36 6.40 8.55 9.22
CA VAL A 36 6.20 7.92 10.52
C VAL A 36 6.30 8.98 11.62
N SER A 37 5.73 8.71 12.76
CA SER A 37 5.84 9.59 13.93
C SER A 37 7.30 9.88 14.24
N CYS A 38 7.64 11.15 14.41
CA CYS A 38 9.00 11.61 14.57
C CYS A 38 9.14 12.56 15.77
N SER A 39 9.81 12.10 16.80
CA SER A 39 10.13 12.91 17.99
C SER A 39 10.95 14.18 17.68
N THR A 40 11.64 14.19 16.53
CA THR A 40 12.44 15.35 16.08
C THR A 40 11.60 16.62 15.96
N ILE A 41 10.39 16.55 15.38
CA ILE A 41 9.51 17.71 15.27
C ILE A 41 9.05 18.17 16.64
N GLU A 42 8.73 17.28 17.53
CA GLU A 42 8.35 17.62 18.90
C GLU A 42 9.51 18.32 19.67
N LEU A 43 10.75 17.88 19.44
CA LEU A 43 11.93 18.55 19.98
C LEU A 43 12.14 19.95 19.39
N ILE A 44 11.99 20.11 18.06
CA ILE A 44 12.12 21.39 17.36
C ILE A 44 11.05 22.38 17.86
N ARG A 45 9.83 21.93 18.10
CA ARG A 45 8.71 22.76 18.59
C ARG A 45 8.94 23.35 19.99
N LYS A 46 9.84 22.77 20.77
CA LYS A 46 10.21 23.36 22.07
C LYS A 46 10.90 24.72 21.92
N ALA A 47 11.52 24.98 20.78
CA ALA A 47 12.02 26.32 20.47
C ALA A 47 10.85 27.23 20.07
N HIS A 48 10.69 28.37 20.75
CA HIS A 48 9.56 29.28 20.61
C HIS A 48 9.23 29.66 19.16
N GLN A 49 10.25 29.87 18.34
CA GLN A 49 10.08 30.23 16.92
C GLN A 49 9.39 29.16 16.07
N TYR A 50 9.44 27.88 16.47
CA TYR A 50 8.88 26.74 15.73
C TYR A 50 7.60 26.19 16.34
N VAL A 51 6.97 26.88 17.28
CA VAL A 51 5.76 26.41 17.97
C VAL A 51 4.60 26.06 17.03
N LYS A 52 4.56 26.69 15.85
CA LYS A 52 3.54 26.45 14.81
C LYS A 52 3.85 25.30 13.87
N LEU A 53 5.03 24.70 14.01
CA LEU A 53 5.41 23.53 13.22
C LEU A 53 4.61 22.30 13.69
N ARG A 54 4.05 21.53 12.76
CA ARG A 54 3.30 20.30 13.02
C ARG A 54 3.77 19.20 12.07
N ALA A 55 3.94 18.01 12.58
CA ALA A 55 4.03 16.83 11.73
C ALA A 55 2.66 16.58 11.07
N PHE A 56 2.71 16.08 9.87
CA PHE A 56 1.55 15.57 9.20
C PHE A 56 1.99 14.19 8.72
N VAL A 57 1.47 13.18 9.39
CA VAL A 57 1.88 11.78 9.24
C VAL A 57 0.77 11.04 8.49
N MET A 58 1.11 10.44 7.36
CA MET A 58 0.10 9.83 6.52
C MET A 58 -0.36 8.47 7.01
N LEU A 59 0.48 7.71 7.71
CA LEU A 59 0.14 6.37 8.18
C LEU A 59 -0.31 6.35 9.65
N ASP A 60 0.48 6.90 10.57
CA ASP A 60 0.24 6.76 12.00
C ASP A 60 -0.91 7.64 12.53
N GLU A 61 -1.18 8.78 11.87
CA GLU A 61 -2.27 9.70 12.26
C GLU A 61 -3.54 9.50 11.44
N CYS A 62 -3.43 9.00 10.20
CA CYS A 62 -4.59 8.72 9.35
C CYS A 62 -5.16 7.33 9.59
N TYR A 63 -4.37 6.44 10.16
CA TYR A 63 -4.74 5.05 10.41
C TYR A 63 -4.35 4.67 11.83
N ASP A 64 -5.28 4.79 12.75
CA ASP A 64 -5.13 4.19 14.07
C ASP A 64 -4.89 2.69 13.90
N ILE A 65 -3.80 2.19 14.47
CA ILE A 65 -3.38 0.79 14.30
C ILE A 65 -4.43 -0.22 14.79
N ASP A 66 -5.34 0.21 15.65
CA ASP A 66 -6.44 -0.59 16.19
C ASP A 66 -7.78 -0.37 15.48
N ASP A 67 -7.81 0.54 14.53
CA ASP A 67 -8.98 0.79 13.69
C ASP A 67 -9.29 -0.44 12.79
N ASP A 68 -10.56 -0.60 12.45
CA ASP A 68 -11.04 -1.70 11.61
C ASP A 68 -10.42 -1.71 10.21
N CYS A 69 -10.05 -0.55 9.68
CA CYS A 69 -9.34 -0.46 8.42
C CYS A 69 -7.95 -1.09 8.55
N MET A 70 -7.20 -0.77 9.61
CA MET A 70 -5.87 -1.33 9.82
C MET A 70 -5.89 -2.82 10.18
N LYS A 71 -6.91 -3.29 10.87
CA LYS A 71 -7.13 -4.73 11.05
C LYS A 71 -7.30 -5.43 9.70
N ARG A 72 -8.10 -4.84 8.80
CA ARG A 72 -8.30 -5.34 7.43
C ARG A 72 -7.00 -5.31 6.63
N VAL A 73 -6.23 -4.23 6.69
CA VAL A 73 -4.92 -4.10 6.05
C VAL A 73 -3.97 -5.23 6.46
N ARG A 74 -3.88 -5.50 7.77
CA ARG A 74 -3.03 -6.59 8.29
C ARG A 74 -3.51 -7.97 7.86
N ARG A 75 -4.82 -8.19 7.78
CA ARG A 75 -5.41 -9.44 7.27
C ARG A 75 -5.07 -9.67 5.81
N ILE A 76 -5.17 -8.63 4.97
CA ILE A 76 -4.78 -8.70 3.56
C ILE A 76 -3.29 -9.07 3.45
N ASN A 77 -2.42 -8.41 4.20
CA ASN A 77 -1.01 -8.75 4.22
C ASN A 77 -0.75 -10.21 4.63
N PHE A 78 -1.44 -10.68 5.65
CA PHE A 78 -1.36 -12.06 6.12
C PHE A 78 -1.75 -13.05 5.00
N ILE A 79 -2.81 -12.77 4.25
CA ILE A 79 -3.24 -13.59 3.12
C ILE A 79 -2.11 -13.75 2.10
N TYR A 80 -1.47 -12.66 1.69
CA TYR A 80 -0.38 -12.72 0.72
C TYR A 80 0.86 -13.47 1.21
N HIS A 81 1.10 -13.53 2.52
CA HIS A 81 2.31 -14.15 3.08
C HIS A 81 2.14 -15.61 3.49
N LYS A 82 0.96 -15.99 3.94
CA LYS A 82 0.74 -17.27 4.62
C LYS A 82 -0.16 -18.24 3.89
N ILE A 83 -0.96 -17.74 2.96
CA ILE A 83 -1.92 -18.62 2.30
C ILE A 83 -1.28 -19.16 1.03
N THR A 84 -1.19 -20.47 0.99
CA THR A 84 -0.87 -21.26 -0.20
C THR A 84 -2.03 -22.21 -0.47
N PRO A 85 -2.09 -22.85 -1.64
CA PRO A 85 -3.11 -23.87 -1.91
C PRO A 85 -3.16 -24.98 -0.85
N GLU A 86 -2.02 -25.27 -0.21
CA GLU A 86 -1.89 -26.31 0.82
C GLU A 86 -2.20 -25.81 2.25
N GLN A 87 -2.25 -24.49 2.46
CA GLN A 87 -2.53 -23.90 3.76
C GLN A 87 -3.77 -23.00 3.66
N PRO A 88 -4.97 -23.51 3.95
CA PRO A 88 -6.18 -22.74 3.91
C PRO A 88 -6.16 -21.62 4.98
N PHE A 89 -6.92 -20.59 4.73
CA PHE A 89 -7.06 -19.45 5.65
C PHE A 89 -7.51 -19.92 7.04
N PRO A 90 -6.79 -19.58 8.09
CA PRO A 90 -7.18 -19.97 9.43
C PRO A 90 -8.54 -19.34 9.80
N GLN A 91 -9.41 -20.07 10.46
CA GLN A 91 -10.72 -19.56 10.91
C GLN A 91 -10.56 -18.36 11.84
N THR A 92 -9.48 -18.30 12.60
CA THR A 92 -9.11 -17.16 13.45
C THR A 92 -7.73 -16.66 13.07
N LEU A 93 -7.64 -15.38 12.72
CA LEU A 93 -6.37 -14.74 12.45
C LEU A 93 -5.62 -14.48 13.76
N ASN A 94 -4.36 -14.90 13.80
CA ASN A 94 -3.48 -14.49 14.88
C ASN A 94 -3.06 -13.03 14.65
N ASP A 95 -3.69 -12.11 15.38
CA ASP A 95 -3.42 -10.67 15.26
C ASP A 95 -1.97 -10.31 15.60
N ILE A 96 -1.31 -11.07 16.49
CA ILE A 96 0.09 -10.86 16.84
C ILE A 96 0.98 -11.16 15.63
N GLU A 97 0.77 -12.29 14.97
CA GLU A 97 1.51 -12.68 13.77
C GLU A 97 1.24 -11.73 12.61
N ALA A 98 -0.02 -11.35 12.39
CA ALA A 98 -0.39 -10.39 11.35
C ALA A 98 0.25 -9.01 11.59
N ARG A 99 0.41 -8.60 12.84
CA ARG A 99 1.10 -7.37 13.22
C ARG A 99 2.60 -7.46 12.96
N ALA A 100 3.25 -8.56 13.36
CA ALA A 100 4.67 -8.77 13.11
C ALA A 100 4.99 -8.73 11.60
N LEU A 101 4.22 -9.45 10.77
CA LEU A 101 4.36 -9.40 9.31
C LEU A 101 4.16 -8.00 8.73
N TRP A 102 3.28 -7.21 9.30
CA TRP A 102 3.06 -5.81 8.90
C TRP A 102 4.28 -4.93 9.18
N GLU A 103 4.92 -5.11 10.33
CA GLU A 103 6.08 -4.31 10.73
C GLU A 103 7.30 -4.54 9.84
N GLU A 104 7.44 -5.73 9.25
CA GLU A 104 8.52 -6.06 8.31
C GLU A 104 8.34 -5.47 6.91
N LEU A 105 7.15 -4.97 6.57
CA LEU A 105 6.87 -4.46 5.24
C LEU A 105 7.58 -3.15 4.92
N SER A 106 8.07 -3.04 3.69
CA SER A 106 8.47 -1.76 3.12
C SER A 106 7.28 -0.79 2.99
N THR A 107 7.54 0.50 2.99
CA THR A 107 6.52 1.55 2.84
C THR A 107 5.66 1.33 1.58
N VAL A 108 6.25 0.92 0.47
CA VAL A 108 5.54 0.65 -0.79
C VAL A 108 4.54 -0.49 -0.63
N HIS A 109 4.93 -1.58 0.03
CA HIS A 109 4.04 -2.71 0.27
C HIS A 109 2.95 -2.38 1.31
N ARG A 110 3.26 -1.56 2.31
CA ARG A 110 2.26 -1.05 3.26
C ARG A 110 1.16 -0.28 2.53
N TRP A 111 1.54 0.65 1.66
CA TRP A 111 0.58 1.40 0.85
C TRP A 111 -0.26 0.50 -0.05
N SER A 112 0.34 -0.50 -0.68
CA SER A 112 -0.38 -1.46 -1.51
C SER A 112 -1.50 -2.17 -0.74
N ASN A 113 -1.22 -2.63 0.47
CA ASN A 113 -2.22 -3.25 1.34
C ASN A 113 -3.30 -2.26 1.81
N VAL A 114 -2.93 -1.00 2.10
CA VAL A 114 -3.87 0.07 2.45
C VAL A 114 -4.83 0.36 1.29
N TYR A 115 -4.32 0.53 0.07
CA TYR A 115 -5.17 0.74 -1.12
C TYR A 115 -6.13 -0.44 -1.35
N ASN A 116 -5.64 -1.67 -1.17
CA ASN A 116 -6.50 -2.85 -1.27
C ASN A 116 -7.60 -2.82 -0.21
N ALA A 117 -7.27 -2.60 1.07
CA ALA A 117 -8.24 -2.53 2.16
C ALA A 117 -9.33 -1.48 1.94
N HIS A 118 -8.97 -0.30 1.43
CA HIS A 118 -9.93 0.75 1.09
C HIS A 118 -10.88 0.36 -0.05
N SER A 119 -10.45 -0.52 -0.95
CA SER A 119 -11.29 -1.01 -2.05
C SER A 119 -12.32 -2.06 -1.63
N ILE A 120 -12.10 -2.76 -0.50
CA ILE A 120 -12.97 -3.86 -0.03
C ILE A 120 -14.46 -3.46 0.08
N PRO A 121 -14.83 -2.33 0.72
CA PRO A 121 -16.24 -1.97 0.82
C PRO A 121 -16.90 -1.77 -0.55
N SER A 122 -16.17 -1.25 -1.53
CA SER A 122 -16.68 -1.08 -2.90
C SER A 122 -16.86 -2.41 -3.61
N LYS A 123 -15.88 -3.30 -3.52
CA LYS A 123 -15.96 -4.66 -4.05
C LYS A 123 -17.15 -5.44 -3.47
N ARG A 124 -17.33 -5.39 -2.15
CA ARG A 124 -18.49 -6.02 -1.50
C ARG A 124 -19.83 -5.44 -1.97
N ARG A 125 -19.90 -4.15 -2.32
CA ARG A 125 -21.12 -3.59 -2.92
C ARG A 125 -21.36 -4.10 -4.32
N SER A 126 -20.31 -4.35 -5.10
CA SER A 126 -20.40 -4.81 -6.49
C SER A 126 -20.70 -6.32 -6.57
N PHE A 127 -20.09 -7.13 -5.73
CA PHE A 127 -20.18 -8.60 -5.78
C PHE A 127 -21.15 -9.20 -4.75
N GLY A 128 -21.76 -8.39 -3.88
CA GLY A 128 -22.66 -8.81 -2.83
C GLY A 128 -22.12 -8.53 -1.43
N LYS A 129 -23.04 -8.27 -0.49
CA LYS A 129 -22.67 -7.92 0.90
C LYS A 129 -22.18 -9.11 1.70
N SER A 130 -22.60 -10.32 1.33
CA SER A 130 -22.23 -11.59 1.96
C SER A 130 -21.50 -12.50 0.97
N GLU A 131 -20.69 -13.40 1.50
CA GLU A 131 -20.01 -14.43 0.71
C GLU A 131 -21.04 -15.32 0.02
N PRO A 132 -20.96 -15.57 -1.30
CA PRO A 132 -21.83 -16.51 -2.00
C PRO A 132 -21.62 -17.95 -1.46
N GLU A 133 -22.71 -18.73 -1.35
CA GLU A 133 -22.64 -20.10 -0.80
C GLU A 133 -21.71 -21.02 -1.59
N ASN A 134 -21.64 -20.84 -2.92
CA ASN A 134 -20.84 -21.68 -3.84
C ASN A 134 -19.65 -20.92 -4.44
N LEU A 135 -19.05 -19.98 -3.70
CA LEU A 135 -17.98 -19.14 -4.22
C LEU A 135 -16.81 -19.96 -4.79
N ASP A 136 -16.38 -21.04 -4.10
CA ASP A 136 -15.27 -21.86 -4.53
C ASP A 136 -15.54 -22.67 -5.81
N GLU A 137 -16.81 -22.89 -6.15
CA GLU A 137 -17.26 -23.61 -7.33
C GLU A 137 -17.54 -22.67 -8.51
N ASP A 138 -17.80 -21.39 -8.26
CA ASP A 138 -18.09 -20.40 -9.28
C ASP A 138 -16.81 -19.79 -9.84
N THR A 139 -16.15 -20.53 -10.73
CA THR A 139 -14.90 -20.12 -11.37
C THR A 139 -15.09 -18.83 -12.20
N ALA A 140 -16.24 -18.62 -12.82
CA ALA A 140 -16.49 -17.43 -13.63
C ALA A 140 -16.59 -16.18 -12.75
N LEU A 141 -17.24 -16.27 -11.60
CA LEU A 141 -17.30 -15.19 -10.62
C LEU A 141 -15.89 -14.87 -10.07
N ILE A 142 -15.13 -15.88 -9.69
CA ILE A 142 -13.76 -15.70 -9.19
C ILE A 142 -12.87 -15.03 -10.25
N GLU A 143 -12.94 -15.43 -11.52
CA GLU A 143 -12.17 -14.78 -12.60
C GLU A 143 -12.55 -13.31 -12.76
N MET A 144 -13.84 -13.00 -12.81
CA MET A 144 -14.31 -11.60 -12.89
C MET A 144 -13.84 -10.77 -11.68
N MET A 145 -13.89 -11.32 -10.48
CA MET A 145 -13.43 -10.67 -9.27
C MET A 145 -11.90 -10.45 -9.29
N ALA A 146 -11.14 -11.44 -9.75
CA ALA A 146 -9.69 -11.36 -9.87
C ALA A 146 -9.25 -10.32 -10.92
N GLU A 147 -9.94 -10.23 -12.04
CA GLU A 147 -9.71 -9.17 -13.04
C GLU A 147 -9.93 -7.76 -12.45
N VAL A 148 -11.01 -7.57 -11.68
CA VAL A 148 -11.26 -6.29 -10.98
C VAL A 148 -10.16 -5.97 -9.98
N GLU A 149 -9.65 -6.97 -9.25
CA GLU A 149 -8.53 -6.77 -8.33
C GLU A 149 -7.25 -6.41 -9.07
N HIS A 150 -6.94 -7.10 -10.16
CA HIS A 150 -5.79 -6.81 -10.98
C HIS A 150 -5.83 -5.38 -11.56
N ASN A 151 -6.98 -4.96 -12.06
CA ASN A 151 -7.19 -3.60 -12.56
C ASN A 151 -7.01 -2.55 -11.46
N ARG A 152 -7.51 -2.81 -10.24
CA ARG A 152 -7.24 -1.97 -9.07
C ARG A 152 -5.73 -1.89 -8.78
N TRP A 153 -5.04 -3.03 -8.80
CA TRP A 153 -3.60 -3.10 -8.55
C TRP A 153 -2.79 -2.37 -9.64
N ASN A 154 -3.15 -2.51 -10.90
CA ASN A 154 -2.56 -1.75 -12.00
C ASN A 154 -2.68 -0.24 -11.75
N MET A 155 -3.89 0.24 -11.41
CA MET A 155 -4.12 1.66 -11.11
C MET A 155 -3.30 2.13 -9.92
N GLU A 156 -3.20 1.34 -8.87
CA GLU A 156 -2.34 1.63 -7.72
C GLU A 156 -0.89 1.83 -8.15
N LYS A 157 -0.33 0.90 -8.93
CA LYS A 157 1.06 0.99 -9.40
C LYS A 157 1.30 2.21 -10.28
N LEU A 158 0.38 2.52 -11.18
CA LEU A 158 0.44 3.73 -12.00
C LEU A 158 0.40 5.01 -11.16
N ILE A 159 -0.46 5.10 -10.14
CA ILE A 159 -0.53 6.23 -9.21
C ILE A 159 0.77 6.36 -8.40
N MET A 160 1.41 5.25 -8.04
CA MET A 160 2.71 5.23 -7.37
C MET A 160 3.88 5.61 -8.29
N GLY A 161 3.64 5.87 -9.58
CA GLY A 161 4.65 6.26 -10.56
C GLY A 161 5.33 5.09 -11.27
N TYR A 162 4.81 3.86 -11.11
CA TYR A 162 5.28 2.72 -11.89
C TYR A 162 4.75 2.79 -13.33
N ARG A 163 5.47 2.18 -14.24
CA ARG A 163 5.08 1.96 -15.65
C ARG A 163 5.16 0.48 -16.01
N PRO A 164 4.54 0.05 -17.11
CA PRO A 164 4.83 -1.26 -17.69
C PRO A 164 6.31 -1.39 -18.05
N THR A 165 6.85 -2.61 -17.98
CA THR A 165 8.15 -2.92 -18.58
C THR A 165 8.11 -2.79 -20.10
N THR A 166 9.23 -2.41 -20.70
CA THR A 166 9.41 -2.49 -22.14
C THR A 166 9.72 -3.94 -22.57
N PRO A 167 9.53 -4.30 -23.85
CA PRO A 167 9.90 -5.63 -24.34
C PRO A 167 11.37 -6.00 -24.07
N GLY A 168 12.30 -5.05 -24.19
CA GLY A 168 13.70 -5.28 -23.90
C GLY A 168 13.98 -5.54 -22.41
N GLU A 169 13.26 -4.85 -21.51
CA GLU A 169 13.33 -5.13 -20.06
C GLU A 169 12.76 -6.52 -19.74
N ASP A 170 11.67 -6.94 -20.38
CA ASP A 170 11.11 -8.27 -20.21
C ASP A 170 12.06 -9.36 -20.70
N GLU A 171 12.72 -9.18 -21.84
CA GLU A 171 13.75 -10.09 -22.34
C GLU A 171 14.94 -10.19 -21.38
N GLU A 172 15.40 -9.06 -20.82
CA GLU A 172 16.46 -9.06 -19.81
C GLU A 172 16.03 -9.79 -18.52
N ILE A 173 14.78 -9.59 -18.07
CA ILE A 173 14.24 -10.29 -16.91
C ILE A 173 14.17 -11.79 -17.15
N GLN A 174 13.71 -12.21 -18.32
CA GLN A 174 13.67 -13.63 -18.70
C GLN A 174 15.06 -14.26 -18.71
N ARG A 175 16.05 -13.54 -19.24
CA ARG A 175 17.44 -14.02 -19.34
C ARG A 175 18.18 -14.03 -18.00
N LEU A 176 18.00 -12.99 -17.16
CA LEU A 176 18.79 -12.75 -15.97
C LEU A 176 18.04 -13.02 -14.65
N GLY A 177 16.74 -13.31 -14.73
CA GLY A 177 15.95 -13.78 -13.60
C GLY A 177 15.55 -12.73 -12.58
N LYS A 178 15.21 -13.21 -11.37
CA LYS A 178 14.56 -12.42 -10.30
C LYS A 178 15.36 -11.20 -9.83
N GLU A 179 16.68 -11.26 -9.82
CA GLU A 179 17.49 -10.12 -9.37
C GLU A 179 17.43 -8.95 -10.35
N ARG A 180 17.48 -9.24 -11.67
CA ARG A 180 17.31 -8.21 -12.68
C ARG A 180 15.93 -7.58 -12.62
N LYS A 181 14.89 -8.40 -12.43
CA LYS A 181 13.52 -7.91 -12.21
C LYS A 181 13.45 -6.92 -11.04
N ARG A 182 13.96 -7.30 -9.87
CA ARG A 182 13.99 -6.44 -8.69
C ARG A 182 14.76 -5.13 -8.90
N LYS A 183 15.82 -5.18 -9.69
CA LYS A 183 16.62 -4.00 -10.04
C LYS A 183 15.81 -3.05 -10.93
N ILE A 184 15.19 -3.55 -12.00
CA ILE A 184 14.34 -2.77 -12.89
C ILE A 184 13.18 -2.14 -12.12
N GLU A 185 12.48 -2.92 -11.27
CA GLU A 185 11.37 -2.44 -10.45
C GLU A 185 11.80 -1.28 -9.53
N ARG A 186 12.97 -1.36 -8.91
CA ARG A 186 13.46 -0.33 -7.98
C ARG A 186 14.03 0.90 -8.67
N GLU A 187 14.80 0.73 -9.73
CA GLU A 187 15.57 1.82 -10.36
C GLU A 187 14.79 2.52 -11.46
N SER A 188 13.93 1.79 -12.18
CA SER A 188 13.19 2.31 -13.33
C SER A 188 11.71 2.53 -13.06
N PHE A 189 11.23 2.20 -11.86
CA PHE A 189 9.81 2.21 -11.53
C PHE A 189 8.98 1.50 -12.61
N ALA A 190 9.46 0.34 -13.07
CA ALA A 190 8.82 -0.48 -14.08
C ALA A 190 8.40 -1.83 -13.48
N HIS A 191 7.22 -2.32 -13.83
CA HIS A 191 6.71 -3.57 -13.29
C HIS A 191 6.15 -4.46 -14.37
N THR A 192 6.64 -5.70 -14.47
CA THR A 192 6.29 -6.71 -15.49
C THR A 192 4.80 -7.05 -15.52
N TYR A 193 4.10 -6.93 -14.41
CA TYR A 193 2.69 -7.32 -14.30
C TYR A 193 1.71 -6.15 -14.50
N ILE A 194 2.18 -4.93 -14.80
CA ILE A 194 1.31 -3.85 -15.24
C ILE A 194 0.93 -4.12 -16.70
N LYS A 195 -0.12 -4.89 -16.88
CA LYS A 195 -0.67 -5.30 -18.18
C LYS A 195 -2.12 -5.79 -17.99
N PRO A 196 -2.89 -6.02 -19.09
CA PRO A 196 -4.22 -6.60 -19.00
C PRO A 196 -4.20 -7.97 -18.30
N TYR A 197 -5.27 -8.27 -17.55
CA TYR A 197 -5.39 -9.50 -16.76
C TYR A 197 -5.20 -10.78 -17.59
N GLU A 198 -5.78 -10.81 -18.79
CA GLU A 198 -5.70 -11.93 -19.73
C GLU A 198 -4.26 -12.21 -20.23
N ALA A 199 -3.39 -11.19 -20.19
CA ALA A 199 -1.98 -11.33 -20.56
C ALA A 199 -1.07 -11.85 -19.43
N LEU A 200 -1.63 -12.12 -18.24
CA LEU A 200 -0.91 -12.69 -17.12
C LEU A 200 -0.81 -14.22 -17.24
N SER A 201 0.27 -14.77 -16.66
CA SER A 201 0.34 -16.21 -16.43
C SER A 201 -0.63 -16.64 -15.33
N GLU A 202 -1.09 -17.89 -15.37
CA GLU A 202 -2.02 -18.43 -14.37
C GLU A 202 -1.48 -18.28 -12.95
N SER A 203 -0.19 -18.55 -12.74
CA SER A 203 0.46 -18.40 -11.44
C SER A 203 0.45 -16.96 -10.89
N VAL A 204 0.34 -15.95 -11.76
CA VAL A 204 0.21 -14.54 -11.34
C VAL A 204 -1.26 -14.21 -11.07
N LYS A 205 -2.20 -14.70 -11.90
CA LYS A 205 -3.64 -14.56 -11.66
C LYS A 205 -4.06 -15.17 -10.33
N ASP A 206 -3.40 -16.25 -9.91
CA ASP A 206 -3.70 -16.92 -8.63
C ASP A 206 -3.53 -16.01 -7.40
N TYR A 207 -2.66 -14.99 -7.45
CA TYR A 207 -2.58 -14.00 -6.38
C TYR A 207 -3.85 -13.17 -6.27
N ASP A 208 -4.41 -12.74 -7.40
CA ASP A 208 -5.64 -11.95 -7.43
C ASP A 208 -6.86 -12.81 -7.08
N ARG A 209 -6.92 -14.05 -7.60
CA ARG A 209 -7.95 -15.04 -7.23
C ARG A 209 -7.96 -15.31 -5.74
N LEU A 210 -6.78 -15.50 -5.16
CA LEU A 210 -6.62 -15.81 -3.75
C LEU A 210 -7.19 -14.70 -2.87
N ILE A 211 -6.78 -13.44 -3.09
CA ILE A 211 -7.25 -12.33 -2.27
C ILE A 211 -8.77 -12.13 -2.42
N MET A 212 -9.33 -12.40 -3.60
CA MET A 212 -10.76 -12.24 -3.85
C MET A 212 -11.60 -13.34 -3.22
N LYS A 213 -11.10 -14.57 -3.10
CA LYS A 213 -11.75 -15.64 -2.32
C LYS A 213 -11.96 -15.26 -0.85
N TYR A 214 -11.10 -14.42 -0.31
CA TYR A 214 -11.19 -13.96 1.08
C TYR A 214 -11.83 -12.56 1.23
N LEU A 215 -12.46 -12.03 0.17
CA LEU A 215 -13.05 -10.69 0.16
C LEU A 215 -13.97 -10.43 1.36
N TRP A 216 -14.75 -11.41 1.77
CA TRP A 216 -15.72 -11.28 2.87
C TRP A 216 -15.16 -11.59 4.26
N ARG A 217 -13.95 -12.14 4.33
CA ARG A 217 -13.28 -12.54 5.59
C ARG A 217 -12.20 -11.55 6.05
N VAL A 218 -11.88 -10.54 5.23
CA VAL A 218 -10.89 -9.48 5.56
C VAL A 218 -11.53 -8.24 6.17
#